data_4e1723060f20bd509002ab2fe4778d39
#
_entry.id   4e1723060f20bd509002ab2fe4778d39
#
_cell.length_a   1.000
_cell.length_b   1.000
_cell.length_c   1.000
_cell.angle_alpha   90.00
_cell.angle_beta   90.00
_cell.angle_gamma   90.00
#
_symmetry.space_group_name_H-M   'P 1'
#
loop_
_entity.id
_entity.type
_entity.pdbx_description
1 polymer ?
#
loop_
_entity_poly.entity_id
_entity_poly.type
_entity_poly.pdbx_seq_one_letter_code
_entity_poly.pdbx_strand_id
1 'polypeptide(L)'
;MIALDLLWWIGLAWFAAWAALPLLAIPFLGPVSGLVVWAVLAPWSALVGMVAVHRLLPKSLEGTFQLFSDPGSVRWALKGWAPSLYLTLFQPIWFMSEGFQRLALRAFGADLAPGALLTSRTIIREPHLLRIGAATLIGEYVHLVCSYQPRPKLLVVGRIEIGERVLVGAYSHLAPGVRIGAECLLEYGVRVGANTTVGPGTRIGAGSSIYNSVRIGAGVTIGKGCLIPSGAEIPDGAKIPDGTVVTRGG
;
A
#
# COMPACT_ATOMS: atom_id res chain seq x y z
N MET A 1 17.12 0.86 18.42
CA MET A 1 16.16 1.91 18.75
C MET A 1 16.73 3.30 18.48
N ILE A 2 17.79 3.74 19.15
CA ILE A 2 18.37 5.11 19.01
C ILE A 2 18.66 5.51 17.55
N ALA A 3 19.18 4.62 16.70
CA ALA A 3 19.49 4.92 15.30
C ALA A 3 18.25 5.18 14.43
N LEU A 4 17.11 4.54 14.74
CA LEU A 4 15.86 4.77 14.03
C LEU A 4 15.21 6.09 14.45
N ASP A 5 15.25 6.38 15.74
CA ASP A 5 14.75 7.66 16.25
C ASP A 5 15.55 8.82 15.63
N LEU A 6 16.88 8.65 15.51
CA LEU A 6 17.74 9.65 14.85
C LEU A 6 17.37 9.83 13.37
N LEU A 7 17.11 8.75 12.63
CA LEU A 7 16.66 8.82 11.24
C LEU A 7 15.32 9.55 11.10
N TRP A 8 14.40 9.32 12.04
CA TRP A 8 13.13 10.04 12.08
C TRP A 8 13.33 11.55 12.30
N TRP A 9 14.19 11.95 13.23
CA TRP A 9 14.48 13.36 13.49
C TRP A 9 15.19 14.04 12.33
N ILE A 10 16.17 13.39 11.70
CA ILE A 10 16.85 13.88 10.48
C ILE A 10 15.82 14.10 9.38
N GLY A 11 14.93 13.18 9.20
CA GLY A 11 13.92 13.30 8.19
C GLY A 11 12.86 14.33 8.44
N LEU A 12 12.44 14.46 9.67
CA LEU A 12 11.52 15.53 10.04
C LEU A 12 12.16 16.91 9.81
N ALA A 13 13.44 17.07 10.15
CA ALA A 13 14.19 18.29 9.87
C ALA A 13 14.32 18.57 8.36
N TRP A 14 14.64 17.55 7.59
CA TRP A 14 14.68 17.64 6.12
C TRP A 14 13.32 18.02 5.53
N PHE A 15 12.27 17.34 5.96
CA PHE A 15 10.90 17.65 5.58
C PHE A 15 10.52 19.09 5.92
N ALA A 16 10.81 19.55 7.16
CA ALA A 16 10.52 20.92 7.61
C ALA A 16 11.26 21.95 6.76
N ALA A 17 12.52 21.70 6.40
CA ALA A 17 13.29 22.58 5.54
C ALA A 17 12.63 22.75 4.15
N TRP A 18 12.20 21.66 3.52
CA TRP A 18 11.51 21.72 2.23
C TRP A 18 10.12 22.34 2.31
N ALA A 19 9.36 22.03 3.37
CA ALA A 19 8.04 22.62 3.60
C ALA A 19 8.12 24.13 3.90
N ALA A 20 9.21 24.59 4.51
CA ALA A 20 9.44 26.01 4.81
C ALA A 20 9.94 26.83 3.59
N LEU A 21 10.44 26.16 2.54
CA LEU A 21 11.05 26.84 1.39
C LEU A 21 10.15 27.95 0.79
N PRO A 22 8.83 27.73 0.59
CA PRO A 22 7.95 28.77 0.07
C PRO A 22 7.76 29.98 0.98
N LEU A 23 8.15 29.91 2.27
CA LEU A 23 8.11 31.05 3.19
C LEU A 23 9.07 32.16 2.75
N LEU A 24 10.08 31.83 1.94
CA LEU A 24 10.99 32.81 1.34
C LEU A 24 10.27 33.82 0.42
N ALA A 25 9.04 33.53 0.03
CA ALA A 25 8.22 34.47 -0.77
C ALA A 25 7.55 35.55 0.10
N ILE A 26 7.47 35.40 1.42
CA ILE A 26 6.80 36.35 2.34
C ILE A 26 7.33 37.77 2.20
N PRO A 27 8.64 38.04 2.15
CA PRO A 27 9.18 39.39 2.00
C PRO A 27 8.71 40.10 0.72
N PHE A 28 8.37 39.33 -0.31
CA PHE A 28 7.97 39.87 -1.62
C PHE A 28 6.45 40.03 -1.77
N LEU A 29 5.67 39.19 -1.09
CA LEU A 29 4.20 39.10 -1.25
C LEU A 29 3.43 39.68 -0.06
N GLY A 30 4.12 39.97 1.04
CA GLY A 30 3.50 40.33 2.31
C GLY A 30 3.01 39.10 3.10
N PRO A 31 2.73 39.26 4.41
CA PRO A 31 2.55 38.12 5.32
C PRO A 31 1.33 37.26 4.97
N VAL A 32 0.19 37.86 4.63
CA VAL A 32 -1.04 37.11 4.33
C VAL A 32 -0.91 36.35 3.03
N SER A 33 -0.50 37.04 1.95
CA SER A 33 -0.31 36.43 0.63
C SER A 33 0.79 35.38 0.64
N GLY A 34 1.87 35.65 1.39
CA GLY A 34 2.97 34.70 1.57
C GLY A 34 2.54 33.43 2.29
N LEU A 35 1.69 33.52 3.32
CA LEU A 35 1.13 32.34 4.01
C LEU A 35 0.19 31.54 3.11
N VAL A 36 -0.63 32.18 2.26
CA VAL A 36 -1.47 31.49 1.29
C VAL A 36 -0.62 30.74 0.27
N VAL A 37 0.41 31.39 -0.27
CA VAL A 37 1.36 30.75 -1.19
C VAL A 37 2.09 29.59 -0.50
N TRP A 38 2.50 29.75 0.74
CA TRP A 38 3.09 28.68 1.52
C TRP A 38 2.14 27.48 1.68
N ALA A 39 0.89 27.73 2.08
CA ALA A 39 -0.09 26.66 2.29
C ALA A 39 -0.32 25.82 1.01
N VAL A 40 -0.26 26.46 -0.15
CA VAL A 40 -0.43 25.80 -1.45
C VAL A 40 0.84 25.08 -1.89
N LEU A 41 2.03 25.70 -1.73
CA LEU A 41 3.28 25.17 -2.29
C LEU A 41 4.05 24.24 -1.35
N ALA A 42 3.84 24.32 -0.03
CA ALA A 42 4.57 23.48 0.94
C ALA A 42 4.41 21.97 0.70
N PRO A 43 3.21 21.44 0.38
CA PRO A 43 3.06 20.02 0.05
C PRO A 43 3.89 19.59 -1.17
N TRP A 44 4.00 20.45 -2.18
CA TRP A 44 4.74 20.16 -3.40
C TRP A 44 6.24 20.21 -3.21
N SER A 45 6.75 21.25 -2.52
CA SER A 45 8.17 21.34 -2.22
C SER A 45 8.63 20.20 -1.31
N ALA A 46 7.84 19.85 -0.28
CA ALA A 46 8.10 18.70 0.56
C ALA A 46 8.09 17.39 -0.23
N LEU A 47 7.15 17.21 -1.19
CA LEU A 47 7.12 16.03 -2.05
C LEU A 47 8.43 15.91 -2.85
N VAL A 48 8.88 16.98 -3.48
CA VAL A 48 10.14 16.99 -4.26
C VAL A 48 11.32 16.57 -3.39
N GLY A 49 11.47 17.18 -2.20
CA GLY A 49 12.57 16.85 -1.28
C GLY A 49 12.55 15.42 -0.79
N MET A 50 11.36 14.91 -0.43
CA MET A 50 11.21 13.54 0.06
C MET A 50 11.40 12.50 -1.05
N VAL A 51 10.92 12.78 -2.26
CA VAL A 51 11.15 11.91 -3.43
C VAL A 51 12.63 11.87 -3.80
N ALA A 52 13.34 13.00 -3.74
CA ALA A 52 14.78 13.03 -4.00
C ALA A 52 15.54 12.09 -3.05
N VAL A 53 15.28 12.18 -1.74
CA VAL A 53 15.88 11.26 -0.75
C VAL A 53 15.45 9.82 -1.04
N HIS A 54 14.16 9.59 -1.25
CA HIS A 54 13.67 8.24 -1.53
C HIS A 54 14.36 7.59 -2.74
N ARG A 55 14.64 8.35 -3.81
CA ARG A 55 15.32 7.82 -5.00
C ARG A 55 16.78 7.45 -4.75
N LEU A 56 17.47 8.17 -3.88
CA LEU A 56 18.86 7.90 -3.51
C LEU A 56 19.01 6.66 -2.61
N LEU A 57 17.95 6.28 -1.89
CA LEU A 57 18.00 5.14 -0.98
C LEU A 57 17.93 3.79 -1.73
N PRO A 58 18.60 2.74 -1.21
CA PRO A 58 18.62 1.43 -1.84
C PRO A 58 17.20 0.85 -1.92
N LYS A 59 16.94 0.06 -2.97
CA LYS A 59 15.65 -0.63 -3.13
C LYS A 59 15.40 -1.59 -1.98
N SER A 60 14.14 -1.67 -1.51
CA SER A 60 13.72 -2.70 -0.58
C SER A 60 13.89 -4.09 -1.20
N LEU A 61 14.26 -5.05 -0.36
CA LEU A 61 14.28 -6.47 -0.73
C LEU A 61 12.95 -7.09 -0.30
N GLU A 62 12.44 -8.01 -1.10
CA GLU A 62 11.29 -8.83 -0.75
C GLU A 62 11.78 -10.11 -0.05
N GLY A 63 11.06 -10.58 0.95
CA GLY A 63 11.42 -11.77 1.71
C GLY A 63 11.08 -11.69 3.19
N THR A 64 11.67 -12.60 3.95
CA THR A 64 11.53 -12.67 5.40
C THR A 64 12.88 -12.36 6.04
N PHE A 65 12.90 -11.39 6.95
CA PHE A 65 14.12 -10.84 7.53
C PHE A 65 14.04 -10.80 9.04
N GLN A 66 15.19 -10.94 9.70
CA GLN A 66 15.31 -10.59 11.11
C GLN A 66 15.37 -9.06 11.25
N LEU A 67 14.43 -8.49 12.00
CA LEU A 67 14.29 -7.05 12.16
C LEU A 67 15.57 -6.45 12.76
N PHE A 68 16.13 -5.44 12.07
CA PHE A 68 17.37 -4.72 12.41
C PHE A 68 18.67 -5.55 12.42
N SER A 69 18.62 -6.86 12.18
CA SER A 69 19.81 -7.70 12.04
C SER A 69 20.15 -7.98 10.59
N ASP A 70 19.14 -8.16 9.75
CA ASP A 70 19.35 -8.44 8.33
C ASP A 70 19.41 -7.15 7.49
N PRO A 71 20.31 -7.07 6.50
CA PRO A 71 20.38 -5.93 5.59
C PRO A 71 19.06 -5.62 4.86
N GLY A 72 18.22 -6.64 4.62
CA GLY A 72 16.91 -6.49 4.01
C GLY A 72 15.95 -5.66 4.86
N SER A 73 15.94 -5.88 6.17
CA SER A 73 15.11 -5.10 7.10
C SER A 73 15.56 -3.64 7.20
N VAL A 74 16.88 -3.41 7.16
CA VAL A 74 17.43 -2.04 7.17
C VAL A 74 17.06 -1.30 5.88
N ARG A 75 17.21 -1.97 4.71
CA ARG A 75 16.79 -1.38 3.42
C ARG A 75 15.32 -1.07 3.36
N TRP A 76 14.47 -1.95 3.90
CA TRP A 76 13.02 -1.70 4.01
C TRP A 76 12.74 -0.47 4.87
N ALA A 77 13.35 -0.37 6.05
CA ALA A 77 13.15 0.76 6.95
C ALA A 77 13.59 2.09 6.32
N LEU A 78 14.77 2.12 5.70
CA LEU A 78 15.30 3.29 5.01
C LEU A 78 14.40 3.69 3.83
N LYS A 79 14.02 2.73 2.97
CA LYS A 79 13.24 3.00 1.77
C LYS A 79 11.80 3.41 2.07
N GLY A 80 11.19 2.82 3.08
CA GLY A 80 9.81 3.11 3.50
C GLY A 80 9.64 4.40 4.30
N TRP A 81 10.73 4.93 4.84
CA TRP A 81 10.70 6.07 5.75
C TRP A 81 10.15 7.36 5.10
N ALA A 82 10.72 7.82 3.98
CA ALA A 82 10.31 9.06 3.32
C ALA A 82 8.83 9.05 2.86
N PRO A 83 8.34 8.01 2.14
CA PRO A 83 6.94 7.93 1.82
C PRO A 83 6.04 7.88 3.05
N SER A 84 6.37 7.08 4.07
CA SER A 84 5.54 6.99 5.29
C SER A 84 5.38 8.34 5.98
N LEU A 85 6.46 9.11 6.13
CA LEU A 85 6.42 10.43 6.74
C LEU A 85 5.56 11.39 5.91
N TYR A 86 5.83 11.47 4.60
CA TYR A 86 5.09 12.36 3.71
C TYR A 86 3.60 12.02 3.67
N LEU A 87 3.28 10.73 3.49
CA LEU A 87 1.92 10.24 3.37
C LEU A 87 1.12 10.46 4.66
N THR A 88 1.75 10.41 5.82
CA THR A 88 1.10 10.67 7.11
C THR A 88 0.85 12.16 7.33
N LEU A 89 1.82 13.01 7.05
CA LEU A 89 1.71 14.45 7.31
C LEU A 89 0.73 15.16 6.38
N PHE A 90 0.65 14.72 5.12
CA PHE A 90 -0.26 15.32 4.13
C PHE A 90 -1.54 14.53 3.90
N GLN A 91 -1.86 13.56 4.75
CA GLN A 91 -3.09 12.78 4.67
C GLN A 91 -4.36 13.65 4.48
N PRO A 92 -4.56 14.78 5.20
CA PRO A 92 -5.75 15.60 4.99
C PRO A 92 -5.88 16.17 3.58
N ILE A 93 -4.77 16.48 2.91
CA ILE A 93 -4.76 17.03 1.55
C ILE A 93 -5.17 15.96 0.53
N TRP A 94 -4.88 14.71 0.80
CA TRP A 94 -5.21 13.59 -0.09
C TRP A 94 -6.70 13.34 -0.17
N PHE A 95 -7.45 13.62 0.91
CA PHE A 95 -8.91 13.57 0.89
C PHE A 95 -9.52 14.61 -0.06
N MET A 96 -8.77 15.63 -0.42
CA MET A 96 -9.23 16.71 -1.31
C MET A 96 -8.95 16.45 -2.79
N SER A 97 -8.00 15.55 -3.14
CA SER A 97 -7.61 15.32 -4.52
C SER A 97 -6.99 13.94 -4.76
N GLU A 98 -7.75 13.07 -5.40
CA GLU A 98 -7.25 11.76 -5.86
C GLU A 98 -6.10 11.89 -6.87
N GLY A 99 -6.11 12.95 -7.67
CA GLY A 99 -5.03 13.24 -8.62
C GLY A 99 -3.69 13.51 -7.93
N PHE A 100 -3.72 14.28 -6.85
CA PHE A 100 -2.53 14.55 -6.05
C PHE A 100 -2.01 13.28 -5.36
N GLN A 101 -2.90 12.49 -4.75
CA GLN A 101 -2.54 11.20 -4.17
C GLN A 101 -1.84 10.29 -5.18
N ARG A 102 -2.43 10.14 -6.37
CA ARG A 102 -1.86 9.32 -7.45
C ARG A 102 -0.46 9.79 -7.85
N LEU A 103 -0.28 11.12 -7.98
CA LEU A 103 1.01 11.71 -8.32
C LEU A 103 2.05 11.39 -7.24
N ALA A 104 1.72 11.60 -5.97
CA ALA A 104 2.61 11.32 -4.85
C ALA A 104 2.99 9.83 -4.78
N LEU A 105 2.02 8.92 -4.90
CA LEU A 105 2.28 7.48 -4.92
C LEU A 105 3.23 7.08 -6.06
N ARG A 106 3.01 7.60 -7.28
CA ARG A 106 3.90 7.35 -8.42
C ARG A 106 5.29 7.96 -8.20
N ALA A 107 5.38 9.14 -7.62
CA ALA A 107 6.66 9.78 -7.32
C ALA A 107 7.50 8.93 -6.34
N PHE A 108 6.84 8.28 -5.38
CA PHE A 108 7.44 7.30 -4.48
C PHE A 108 7.55 5.88 -5.04
N GLY A 109 7.32 5.69 -6.34
CA GLY A 109 7.62 4.46 -7.05
C GLY A 109 6.49 3.44 -7.17
N ALA A 110 5.25 3.81 -6.87
CA ALA A 110 4.11 2.94 -7.18
C ALA A 110 3.90 2.81 -8.70
N ASP A 111 3.72 1.60 -9.17
CA ASP A 111 3.37 1.28 -10.55
C ASP A 111 1.83 1.28 -10.68
N LEU A 112 1.28 2.43 -11.06
CA LEU A 112 -0.16 2.63 -11.21
C LEU A 112 -0.50 2.82 -12.69
N ALA A 113 -1.17 1.85 -13.28
CA ALA A 113 -1.58 1.92 -14.69
C ALA A 113 -2.64 3.02 -14.94
N PRO A 114 -2.88 3.41 -16.21
CA PRO A 114 -3.93 4.34 -16.56
C PRO A 114 -5.31 3.86 -16.09
N GLY A 115 -6.12 4.78 -15.56
CA GLY A 115 -7.47 4.45 -15.07
C GLY A 115 -7.52 3.68 -13.73
N ALA A 116 -6.38 3.37 -13.12
CA ALA A 116 -6.39 2.86 -11.74
C ALA A 116 -6.89 3.95 -10.79
N LEU A 117 -7.94 3.65 -10.03
CA LEU A 117 -8.55 4.55 -9.06
C LEU A 117 -8.31 4.03 -7.65
N LEU A 118 -7.72 4.87 -6.82
CA LEU A 118 -7.56 4.61 -5.40
C LEU A 118 -8.34 5.68 -4.65
N THR A 119 -9.25 5.26 -3.80
CA THR A 119 -9.96 6.23 -2.96
C THR A 119 -9.00 6.87 -1.97
N SER A 120 -9.28 8.09 -1.59
CA SER A 120 -8.40 8.92 -0.76
C SER A 120 -8.08 8.34 0.62
N ARG A 121 -8.89 7.40 1.11
CA ARG A 121 -8.73 6.77 2.43
C ARG A 121 -8.06 5.40 2.39
N THR A 122 -7.51 5.00 1.24
CA THR A 122 -6.70 3.78 1.12
C THR A 122 -5.41 3.93 1.93
N ILE A 123 -5.07 2.95 2.75
CA ILE A 123 -3.87 2.96 3.59
C ILE A 123 -2.72 2.26 2.86
N ILE A 124 -1.69 3.03 2.54
CA ILE A 124 -0.50 2.58 1.81
C ILE A 124 0.73 3.12 2.54
N ARG A 125 1.68 2.27 2.88
CA ARG A 125 2.93 2.66 3.54
C ARG A 125 4.15 2.55 2.63
N GLU A 126 4.17 1.54 1.77
CA GLU A 126 5.29 1.24 0.87
C GLU A 126 4.86 1.33 -0.61
N PRO A 127 4.66 2.55 -1.16
CA PRO A 127 4.19 2.71 -2.55
C PRO A 127 5.05 1.99 -3.59
N HIS A 128 6.37 1.96 -3.38
CA HIS A 128 7.33 1.33 -4.28
C HIS A 128 7.21 -0.21 -4.40
N LEU A 129 6.39 -0.82 -3.54
CA LEU A 129 6.07 -2.25 -3.57
C LEU A 129 4.66 -2.52 -4.12
N LEU A 130 4.00 -1.52 -4.71
CA LEU A 130 2.66 -1.66 -5.28
C LEU A 130 2.70 -1.65 -6.81
N ARG A 131 1.95 -2.59 -7.39
CA ARG A 131 1.58 -2.59 -8.80
C ARG A 131 0.07 -2.73 -8.92
N ILE A 132 -0.58 -1.78 -9.61
CA ILE A 132 -2.03 -1.78 -9.81
C ILE A 132 -2.33 -1.58 -11.29
N GLY A 133 -3.04 -2.55 -11.87
CA GLY A 133 -3.40 -2.61 -13.28
C GLY A 133 -4.45 -1.58 -13.70
N ALA A 134 -4.65 -1.49 -15.01
CA ALA A 134 -5.54 -0.52 -15.62
C ALA A 134 -7.01 -0.72 -15.21
N ALA A 135 -7.75 0.38 -15.08
CA ALA A 135 -9.18 0.37 -14.75
C ALA A 135 -9.53 -0.40 -13.45
N THR A 136 -8.58 -0.53 -12.54
CA THR A 136 -8.78 -1.18 -11.23
C THR A 136 -9.24 -0.14 -10.23
N LEU A 137 -10.24 -0.49 -9.42
CA LEU A 137 -10.80 0.35 -8.36
C LEU A 137 -10.45 -0.23 -6.99
N ILE A 138 -9.78 0.56 -6.17
CA ILE A 138 -9.50 0.27 -4.76
C ILE A 138 -10.44 1.11 -3.89
N GLY A 139 -11.30 0.43 -3.14
CA GLY A 139 -12.32 1.03 -2.29
C GLY A 139 -11.76 1.75 -1.06
N GLU A 140 -12.67 2.41 -0.34
CA GLU A 140 -12.32 3.17 0.87
C GLU A 140 -11.80 2.26 1.99
N TYR A 141 -10.87 2.78 2.77
CA TYR A 141 -10.27 2.08 3.92
C TYR A 141 -9.66 0.72 3.57
N VAL A 142 -9.29 0.49 2.32
CA VAL A 142 -8.52 -0.69 1.94
C VAL A 142 -7.10 -0.56 2.47
N HIS A 143 -6.61 -1.60 3.12
CA HIS A 143 -5.23 -1.67 3.60
C HIS A 143 -4.40 -2.47 2.60
N LEU A 144 -3.47 -1.81 1.91
CA LEU A 144 -2.45 -2.43 1.07
C LEU A 144 -1.14 -2.50 1.86
N VAL A 145 -0.93 -3.62 2.55
CA VAL A 145 0.17 -3.80 3.50
C VAL A 145 1.27 -4.61 2.85
N CYS A 146 2.34 -3.95 2.42
CA CYS A 146 3.48 -4.64 1.79
C CYS A 146 4.50 -5.17 2.79
N SER A 147 4.32 -4.91 4.09
CA SER A 147 5.18 -5.43 5.15
C SER A 147 4.41 -5.66 6.44
N TYR A 148 4.71 -6.75 7.17
CA TYR A 148 4.15 -6.99 8.49
C TYR A 148 5.10 -7.82 9.37
N GLN A 149 4.86 -7.81 10.66
CA GLN A 149 5.63 -8.56 11.65
C GLN A 149 4.77 -9.70 12.22
N PRO A 150 4.91 -10.93 11.74
CA PRO A 150 4.14 -12.07 12.24
C PRO A 150 4.55 -12.50 13.65
N ARG A 151 5.78 -12.17 14.04
CA ARG A 151 6.39 -12.46 15.36
C ARG A 151 7.35 -11.34 15.74
N PRO A 152 7.67 -11.18 17.03
CA PRO A 152 8.72 -10.26 17.46
C PRO A 152 10.02 -10.52 16.69
N LYS A 153 10.64 -9.45 16.19
CA LYS A 153 11.88 -9.44 15.41
C LYS A 153 11.82 -10.13 14.03
N LEU A 154 10.67 -10.59 13.56
CA LEU A 154 10.52 -11.14 12.22
C LEU A 154 9.73 -10.18 11.34
N LEU A 155 10.30 -9.78 10.20
CA LEU A 155 9.69 -8.90 9.22
C LEU A 155 9.46 -9.66 7.92
N VAL A 156 8.25 -9.61 7.40
CA VAL A 156 7.91 -10.10 6.06
C VAL A 156 7.64 -8.90 5.16
N VAL A 157 8.32 -8.84 4.03
CA VAL A 157 8.16 -7.79 3.01
C VAL A 157 7.83 -8.45 1.68
N GLY A 158 6.79 -7.99 1.02
CA GLY A 158 6.38 -8.53 -0.28
C GLY A 158 5.58 -7.53 -1.09
N ARG A 159 5.77 -7.58 -2.40
CA ARG A 159 5.05 -6.74 -3.36
C ARG A 159 3.59 -7.17 -3.43
N ILE A 160 2.69 -6.19 -3.53
CA ILE A 160 1.28 -6.43 -3.87
C ILE A 160 1.11 -6.13 -5.35
N GLU A 161 0.59 -7.12 -6.09
CA GLU A 161 0.31 -6.99 -7.52
C GLU A 161 -1.19 -7.21 -7.75
N ILE A 162 -1.85 -6.21 -8.32
CA ILE A 162 -3.28 -6.25 -8.64
C ILE A 162 -3.41 -6.07 -10.15
N GLY A 163 -4.09 -7.00 -10.81
CA GLY A 163 -4.33 -6.99 -12.24
C GLY A 163 -5.21 -5.85 -12.72
N GLU A 164 -5.58 -5.88 -13.96
CA GLU A 164 -6.48 -4.92 -14.58
C GLU A 164 -7.96 -5.25 -14.32
N ARG A 165 -8.82 -4.23 -14.33
CA ARG A 165 -10.28 -4.35 -14.14
C ARG A 165 -10.67 -5.10 -12.86
N VAL A 166 -9.86 -4.95 -11.81
CA VAL A 166 -10.14 -5.52 -10.48
C VAL A 166 -10.94 -4.51 -9.64
N LEU A 167 -11.91 -5.00 -8.89
CA LEU A 167 -12.57 -4.24 -7.86
C LEU A 167 -12.18 -4.81 -6.48
N VAL A 168 -11.58 -3.98 -5.65
CA VAL A 168 -11.32 -4.29 -4.24
C VAL A 168 -12.27 -3.49 -3.37
N GLY A 169 -13.24 -4.16 -2.77
CA GLY A 169 -14.27 -3.58 -1.91
C GLY A 169 -13.69 -2.91 -0.67
N ALA A 170 -14.42 -1.93 -0.16
CA ALA A 170 -14.02 -1.16 1.01
C ALA A 170 -13.72 -2.05 2.22
N TYR A 171 -12.84 -1.56 3.12
CA TYR A 171 -12.38 -2.25 4.33
C TYR A 171 -11.67 -3.59 4.08
N SER A 172 -11.29 -3.89 2.85
CA SER A 172 -10.50 -5.09 2.54
C SER A 172 -9.04 -4.91 2.95
N HIS A 173 -8.37 -6.04 3.21
CA HIS A 173 -6.98 -6.07 3.63
C HIS A 173 -6.18 -7.02 2.74
N LEU A 174 -5.17 -6.52 2.07
CA LEU A 174 -4.23 -7.31 1.27
C LEU A 174 -2.86 -7.31 1.95
N ALA A 175 -2.36 -8.50 2.27
CA ALA A 175 -1.08 -8.71 2.95
C ALA A 175 0.11 -8.77 1.97
N PRO A 176 1.37 -8.76 2.45
CA PRO A 176 2.55 -8.81 1.60
C PRO A 176 2.59 -10.02 0.67
N GLY A 177 3.04 -9.82 -0.55
CA GLY A 177 3.19 -10.88 -1.55
C GLY A 177 1.89 -11.35 -2.21
N VAL A 178 0.78 -10.64 -1.98
CA VAL A 178 -0.51 -10.96 -2.61
C VAL A 178 -0.48 -10.60 -4.09
N ARG A 179 -1.00 -11.52 -4.91
CA ARG A 179 -1.19 -11.33 -6.34
C ARG A 179 -2.64 -11.60 -6.71
N ILE A 180 -3.30 -10.60 -7.29
CA ILE A 180 -4.68 -10.68 -7.76
C ILE A 180 -4.68 -10.62 -9.29
N GLY A 181 -5.22 -11.64 -9.94
CA GLY A 181 -5.38 -11.67 -11.40
C GLY A 181 -6.35 -10.60 -11.91
N ALA A 182 -6.43 -10.48 -13.23
CA ALA A 182 -7.35 -9.54 -13.87
C ALA A 182 -8.83 -9.91 -13.63
N GLU A 183 -9.72 -8.92 -13.71
CA GLU A 183 -11.18 -9.11 -13.67
C GLU A 183 -11.71 -9.73 -12.37
N CYS A 184 -10.95 -9.63 -11.28
CA CYS A 184 -11.37 -10.14 -9.99
C CYS A 184 -12.29 -9.14 -9.28
N LEU A 185 -13.22 -9.69 -8.50
CA LEU A 185 -14.08 -8.96 -7.59
C LEU A 185 -13.84 -9.44 -6.17
N LEU A 186 -13.26 -8.59 -5.34
CA LEU A 186 -13.20 -8.76 -3.89
C LEU A 186 -14.29 -7.86 -3.28
N GLU A 187 -15.28 -8.45 -2.63
CA GLU A 187 -16.35 -7.68 -2.01
C GLU A 187 -15.89 -7.00 -0.73
N TYR A 188 -16.80 -6.34 -0.02
CA TYR A 188 -16.55 -5.61 1.22
C TYR A 188 -15.85 -6.46 2.30
N GLY A 189 -14.81 -5.93 2.94
CA GLY A 189 -14.18 -6.54 4.10
C GLY A 189 -13.43 -7.85 3.86
N VAL A 190 -13.05 -8.13 2.61
CA VAL A 190 -12.28 -9.35 2.27
C VAL A 190 -10.85 -9.22 2.79
N ARG A 191 -10.37 -10.26 3.45
CA ARG A 191 -8.99 -10.35 3.94
C ARG A 191 -8.20 -11.38 3.16
N VAL A 192 -7.08 -10.98 2.57
CA VAL A 192 -6.18 -11.84 1.80
C VAL A 192 -4.81 -11.88 2.47
N GLY A 193 -4.45 -13.05 2.95
CA GLY A 193 -3.20 -13.32 3.68
C GLY A 193 -1.97 -13.30 2.79
N ALA A 194 -0.80 -13.25 3.43
CA ALA A 194 0.47 -13.11 2.76
C ALA A 194 0.78 -14.24 1.75
N ASN A 195 1.46 -13.89 0.65
CA ASN A 195 1.88 -14.81 -0.42
C ASN A 195 0.73 -15.60 -1.05
N THR A 196 -0.48 -15.03 -1.03
CA THR A 196 -1.67 -15.64 -1.65
C THR A 196 -1.81 -15.17 -3.10
N THR A 197 -2.17 -16.10 -3.98
CA THR A 197 -2.42 -15.83 -5.39
C THR A 197 -3.88 -16.10 -5.71
N VAL A 198 -4.53 -15.16 -6.40
CA VAL A 198 -5.92 -15.25 -6.86
C VAL A 198 -5.92 -15.20 -8.39
N GLY A 199 -6.41 -16.26 -9.04
CA GLY A 199 -6.52 -16.36 -10.48
C GLY A 199 -7.54 -15.36 -11.07
N PRO A 200 -7.43 -15.06 -12.37
CA PRO A 200 -8.28 -14.07 -13.03
C PRO A 200 -9.76 -14.46 -13.01
N GLY A 201 -10.64 -13.47 -13.07
CA GLY A 201 -12.10 -13.66 -13.09
C GLY A 201 -12.70 -14.20 -11.79
N THR A 202 -11.93 -14.26 -10.71
CA THR A 202 -12.37 -14.82 -9.43
C THR A 202 -13.16 -13.79 -8.63
N ARG A 203 -14.24 -14.27 -8.00
CA ARG A 203 -15.07 -13.49 -7.07
C ARG A 203 -14.93 -14.00 -5.65
N ILE A 204 -14.68 -13.08 -4.71
CA ILE A 204 -14.60 -13.39 -3.28
C ILE A 204 -15.65 -12.56 -2.54
N GLY A 205 -16.61 -13.25 -1.92
CA GLY A 205 -17.75 -12.68 -1.21
C GLY A 205 -17.35 -11.94 0.07
N ALA A 206 -18.20 -11.01 0.45
CA ALA A 206 -17.97 -10.09 1.57
C ALA A 206 -17.61 -10.80 2.89
N GLY A 207 -16.67 -10.23 3.63
CA GLY A 207 -16.24 -10.72 4.94
C GLY A 207 -15.43 -12.02 4.92
N SER A 208 -15.11 -12.56 3.73
CA SER A 208 -14.34 -13.79 3.64
C SER A 208 -12.87 -13.56 4.00
N SER A 209 -12.27 -14.58 4.62
CA SER A 209 -10.88 -14.57 5.07
C SER A 209 -10.10 -15.68 4.38
N ILE A 210 -9.16 -15.27 3.54
CA ILE A 210 -8.21 -16.14 2.86
C ILE A 210 -6.90 -16.03 3.64
N TYR A 211 -6.45 -17.14 4.20
CA TYR A 211 -5.20 -17.14 5.00
C TYR A 211 -3.96 -17.11 4.10
N ASN A 212 -2.78 -17.31 4.71
CA ASN A 212 -1.50 -17.16 4.01
C ASN A 212 -1.23 -18.29 3.02
N SER A 213 -0.50 -17.98 1.93
CA SER A 213 0.01 -18.97 0.96
C SER A 213 -1.07 -19.81 0.29
N VAL A 214 -2.27 -19.24 0.11
CA VAL A 214 -3.37 -19.89 -0.61
C VAL A 214 -3.22 -19.67 -2.10
N ARG A 215 -3.53 -20.70 -2.90
CA ARG A 215 -3.62 -20.59 -4.35
C ARG A 215 -5.08 -20.75 -4.77
N ILE A 216 -5.66 -19.74 -5.35
CA ILE A 216 -7.02 -19.73 -5.88
C ILE A 216 -6.92 -19.67 -7.40
N GLY A 217 -7.55 -20.64 -8.06
CA GLY A 217 -7.58 -20.73 -9.52
C GLY A 217 -8.37 -19.62 -10.20
N ALA A 218 -8.48 -19.71 -11.51
CA ALA A 218 -9.24 -18.78 -12.35
C ALA A 218 -10.74 -19.04 -12.26
N GLY A 219 -11.56 -17.98 -12.35
CA GLY A 219 -13.03 -18.09 -12.41
C GLY A 219 -13.68 -18.69 -11.16
N VAL A 220 -12.99 -18.73 -10.03
CA VAL A 220 -13.50 -19.26 -8.77
C VAL A 220 -14.55 -18.32 -8.18
N THR A 221 -15.58 -18.89 -7.56
CA THR A 221 -16.56 -18.12 -6.77
C THR A 221 -16.50 -18.58 -5.34
N ILE A 222 -16.07 -17.69 -4.45
CA ILE A 222 -16.10 -17.88 -3.00
C ILE A 222 -17.24 -17.06 -2.43
N GLY A 223 -18.12 -17.70 -1.71
CA GLY A 223 -19.27 -17.08 -1.04
C GLY A 223 -18.85 -16.10 0.06
N LYS A 224 -19.85 -15.50 0.72
CA LYS A 224 -19.65 -14.55 1.82
C LYS A 224 -19.26 -15.28 3.10
N GLY A 225 -18.42 -14.63 3.93
CA GLY A 225 -18.06 -15.15 5.26
C GLY A 225 -17.28 -16.47 5.25
N CYS A 226 -16.66 -16.84 4.12
CA CYS A 226 -15.88 -18.07 4.00
C CYS A 226 -14.53 -17.96 4.70
N LEU A 227 -14.02 -19.11 5.20
CA LEU A 227 -12.67 -19.25 5.74
C LEU A 227 -11.88 -20.23 4.88
N ILE A 228 -10.79 -19.75 4.26
CA ILE A 228 -9.87 -20.58 3.46
C ILE A 228 -8.55 -20.70 4.23
N PRO A 229 -8.15 -21.90 4.69
CA PRO A 229 -6.98 -22.08 5.52
C PRO A 229 -5.68 -21.88 4.76
N SER A 230 -4.61 -21.58 5.50
CA SER A 230 -3.27 -21.38 4.92
C SER A 230 -2.81 -22.59 4.11
N GLY A 231 -2.25 -22.32 2.92
CA GLY A 231 -1.72 -23.33 2.02
C GLY A 231 -2.76 -24.12 1.25
N ALA A 232 -4.05 -23.75 1.31
CA ALA A 232 -5.08 -24.38 0.52
C ALA A 232 -4.91 -24.09 -0.97
N GLU A 233 -5.31 -25.04 -1.82
CA GLU A 233 -5.37 -24.90 -3.26
C GLU A 233 -6.82 -25.08 -3.72
N ILE A 234 -7.37 -24.07 -4.36
CA ILE A 234 -8.74 -24.04 -4.88
C ILE A 234 -8.65 -24.12 -6.41
N PRO A 235 -9.15 -25.18 -7.02
CA PRO A 235 -9.05 -25.37 -8.47
C PRO A 235 -9.88 -24.36 -9.26
N ASP A 236 -9.55 -24.21 -10.53
CA ASP A 236 -10.26 -23.33 -11.46
C ASP A 236 -11.77 -23.63 -11.48
N GLY A 237 -12.57 -22.58 -11.56
CA GLY A 237 -14.03 -22.65 -11.64
C GLY A 237 -14.75 -23.18 -10.41
N ALA A 238 -14.04 -23.47 -9.32
CA ALA A 238 -14.66 -23.96 -8.08
C ALA A 238 -15.69 -22.97 -7.52
N LYS A 239 -16.74 -23.50 -6.90
CA LYS A 239 -17.78 -22.71 -6.23
C LYS A 239 -17.87 -23.14 -4.78
N ILE A 240 -17.57 -22.19 -3.88
CA ILE A 240 -17.60 -22.37 -2.44
C ILE A 240 -18.80 -21.60 -1.90
N PRO A 241 -19.80 -22.28 -1.29
CA PRO A 241 -20.98 -21.62 -0.74
C PRO A 241 -20.67 -20.66 0.41
N ASP A 242 -21.62 -19.77 0.70
CA ASP A 242 -21.54 -18.82 1.81
C ASP A 242 -21.25 -19.53 3.15
N GLY A 243 -20.45 -18.90 4.01
CA GLY A 243 -20.15 -19.39 5.35
C GLY A 243 -19.28 -20.65 5.43
N THR A 244 -18.77 -21.14 4.29
CA THR A 244 -17.98 -22.37 4.26
C THR A 244 -16.62 -22.19 4.95
N VAL A 245 -16.28 -23.13 5.81
CA VAL A 245 -14.93 -23.29 6.36
C VAL A 245 -14.26 -24.44 5.61
N VAL A 246 -13.34 -24.13 4.71
CA VAL A 246 -12.58 -25.16 3.98
C VAL A 246 -11.59 -25.81 4.94
N THR A 247 -11.58 -27.16 4.97
CA THR A 247 -10.63 -27.93 5.78
C THR A 247 -9.43 -28.31 4.93
N ARG A 248 -8.23 -28.42 5.54
CA ARG A 248 -7.05 -28.96 4.85
C ARG A 248 -7.30 -30.41 4.50
N GLY A 249 -7.30 -30.74 3.21
CA GLY A 249 -7.38 -32.12 2.74
C GLY A 249 -8.72 -32.51 2.11
N GLY A 250 -9.51 -31.55 1.65
CA GLY A 250 -10.69 -31.76 0.81
C GLY A 250 -10.44 -31.34 -0.61
#